data_fc7ec18a86891ebc4282d5fc49d2ea97
#
_entry.id   fc7ec18a86891ebc4282d5fc49d2ea97
#
_cell.length_a   1.000
_cell.length_b   1.000
_cell.length_c   1.000
_cell.angle_alpha   90.00
_cell.angle_beta   90.00
_cell.angle_gamma   90.00
#
_symmetry.space_group_name_H-M   'P 1'
#
loop_
_entity.id
_entity.type
_entity.pdbx_description
1 polymer ?
#
loop_
_entity_poly.entity_id
_entity_poly.type
_entity_poly.pdbx_seq_one_letter_code
_entity_poly.pdbx_strand_id
1 'polypeptide(L)'
;MCRCPFHSDKTPSMKINKTYFYCFGCHSTGDVIDFTARLFNLSPLDAARKLALDFGIDPNTPVSAAVALPRIRQEESQREREGHCTSVLIEYERLLKSRQQRFAPVHPSEEWDDRLVSASHALPQVSYMIGCLYDADSVIRKDTANSLLGDGTIHSIERWNATHREEANAHDEALAA
;
A
#
# COMPACT_ATOMS: atom_id res chain seq x y z
N MET A 1 24.92 7.38 10.20
CA MET A 1 25.83 6.25 9.90
C MET A 1 26.87 6.15 10.99
N CYS A 2 27.27 4.94 11.38
CA CYS A 2 28.31 4.64 12.40
C CYS A 2 29.33 3.65 11.84
N ARG A 3 30.43 3.46 12.58
CA ARG A 3 31.40 2.41 12.24
C ARG A 3 30.81 1.03 12.52
N CYS A 4 31.03 0.10 11.61
CA CYS A 4 30.57 -1.27 11.78
C CYS A 4 31.47 -2.04 12.78
N PRO A 5 30.93 -2.69 13.78
CA PRO A 5 31.71 -3.50 14.72
C PRO A 5 32.10 -4.87 14.16
N PHE A 6 31.56 -5.28 13.01
CA PHE A 6 31.72 -6.63 12.47
C PHE A 6 32.84 -6.76 11.43
N HIS A 7 33.52 -5.67 11.07
CA HIS A 7 34.69 -5.66 10.22
C HIS A 7 35.60 -4.46 10.54
N SER A 8 36.81 -4.45 10.04
CA SER A 8 37.72 -3.32 10.21
C SER A 8 37.24 -2.13 9.39
N ASP A 9 36.43 -1.29 10.01
CA ASP A 9 35.77 -0.14 9.38
C ASP A 9 36.53 1.16 9.68
N LYS A 10 37.17 1.74 8.66
CA LYS A 10 37.91 3.01 8.77
C LYS A 10 36.98 4.22 8.63
N THR A 11 35.89 4.08 7.87
CA THR A 11 34.91 5.11 7.60
C THR A 11 33.51 4.60 7.94
N PRO A 12 32.63 5.42 8.54
CA PRO A 12 31.27 4.99 8.91
C PRO A 12 30.51 4.37 7.74
N SER A 13 30.31 3.06 7.77
CA SER A 13 29.66 2.29 6.72
C SER A 13 28.38 1.58 7.14
N MET A 14 27.98 1.67 8.43
CA MET A 14 26.77 1.03 8.92
C MET A 14 25.66 2.04 9.13
N LYS A 15 24.47 1.69 8.66
CA LYS A 15 23.22 2.40 8.92
C LYS A 15 22.38 1.59 9.89
N ILE A 16 21.91 2.23 10.95
CA ILE A 16 20.96 1.66 11.91
C ILE A 16 19.61 2.33 11.68
N ASN A 17 18.59 1.52 11.47
CA ASN A 17 17.19 1.91 11.35
C ASN A 17 16.43 1.47 12.63
N LYS A 18 15.14 1.77 12.69
CA LYS A 18 14.31 1.40 13.85
C LYS A 18 14.16 -0.10 14.05
N THR A 19 14.24 -0.90 12.99
CA THR A 19 13.95 -2.34 12.99
C THR A 19 15.10 -3.21 12.51
N TYR A 20 16.08 -2.63 11.81
CA TYR A 20 17.20 -3.37 11.25
C TYR A 20 18.46 -2.51 11.13
N PHE A 21 19.63 -3.18 11.03
CA PHE A 21 20.88 -2.55 10.63
C PHE A 21 21.33 -3.08 9.27
N TYR A 22 22.09 -2.27 8.55
CA TYR A 22 22.76 -2.68 7.32
C TYR A 22 24.13 -2.01 7.20
N CYS A 23 25.16 -2.80 6.90
CA CYS A 23 26.51 -2.32 6.64
C CYS A 23 26.82 -2.37 5.15
N PHE A 24 27.18 -1.24 4.57
CA PHE A 24 27.56 -1.14 3.15
C PHE A 24 28.97 -1.66 2.87
N GLY A 25 29.82 -1.82 3.92
CA GLY A 25 31.17 -2.35 3.78
C GLY A 25 31.25 -3.87 3.76
N CYS A 26 30.59 -4.55 4.71
CA CYS A 26 30.63 -6.01 4.80
C CYS A 26 29.29 -6.69 4.53
N HIS A 27 28.26 -5.93 4.12
CA HIS A 27 26.90 -6.40 3.82
C HIS A 27 26.19 -7.13 4.97
N SER A 28 26.71 -6.98 6.22
CA SER A 28 26.03 -7.50 7.40
C SER A 28 24.71 -6.79 7.59
N THR A 29 23.66 -7.57 7.80
CA THR A 29 22.30 -7.07 8.08
C THR A 29 21.63 -7.97 9.10
N GLY A 30 20.60 -7.48 9.75
CA GLY A 30 19.79 -8.20 10.73
C GLY A 30 19.02 -7.26 11.64
N ASP A 31 18.29 -7.83 12.59
CA ASP A 31 17.57 -7.10 13.63
C ASP A 31 18.45 -6.86 14.88
N VAL A 32 17.84 -6.41 15.97
CA VAL A 32 18.53 -6.15 17.23
C VAL A 32 19.08 -7.44 17.87
N ILE A 33 18.40 -8.58 17.67
CA ILE A 33 18.84 -9.88 18.19
C ILE A 33 20.07 -10.34 17.40
N ASP A 34 20.03 -10.25 16.06
CA ASP A 34 21.16 -10.58 15.19
C ASP A 34 22.38 -9.70 15.48
N PHE A 35 22.16 -8.40 15.71
CA PHE A 35 23.22 -7.48 16.08
C PHE A 35 23.90 -7.89 17.39
N THR A 36 23.10 -8.18 18.41
CA THR A 36 23.58 -8.57 19.74
C THR A 36 24.26 -9.93 19.69
N ALA A 37 23.68 -10.90 18.97
CA ALA A 37 24.26 -12.23 18.79
C ALA A 37 25.66 -12.14 18.17
N ARG A 38 25.83 -11.35 17.11
CA ARG A 38 27.14 -11.15 16.46
C ARG A 38 28.11 -10.37 17.32
N LEU A 39 27.65 -9.32 18.01
CA LEU A 39 28.50 -8.46 18.82
C LEU A 39 29.13 -9.22 20.01
N PHE A 40 28.36 -10.09 20.64
CA PHE A 40 28.77 -10.85 21.82
C PHE A 40 29.07 -12.32 21.52
N ASN A 41 29.06 -12.73 20.26
CA ASN A 41 29.24 -14.11 19.82
C ASN A 41 28.34 -15.11 20.55
N LEU A 42 27.06 -14.79 20.61
CA LEU A 42 26.00 -15.54 21.26
C LEU A 42 25.12 -16.28 20.27
N SER A 43 24.39 -17.30 20.72
CA SER A 43 23.25 -17.82 19.96
C SER A 43 22.14 -16.77 19.92
N PRO A 44 21.25 -16.78 18.90
CA PRO A 44 20.12 -15.87 18.83
C PRO A 44 19.23 -15.91 20.09
N LEU A 45 19.06 -17.09 20.68
CA LEU A 45 18.29 -17.26 21.92
C LEU A 45 18.97 -16.61 23.12
N ASP A 46 20.29 -16.76 23.23
CA ASP A 46 21.05 -16.17 24.35
C ASP A 46 21.18 -14.65 24.18
N ALA A 47 21.27 -14.16 22.94
CA ALA A 47 21.21 -12.74 22.64
C ALA A 47 19.84 -12.13 23.03
N ALA A 48 18.75 -12.82 22.74
CA ALA A 48 17.41 -12.40 23.16
C ALA A 48 17.27 -12.37 24.68
N ARG A 49 17.80 -13.40 25.39
CA ARG A 49 17.83 -13.45 26.87
C ARG A 49 18.67 -12.31 27.46
N LYS A 50 19.83 -12.04 26.85
CA LYS A 50 20.70 -10.95 27.30
C LYS A 50 19.97 -9.60 27.13
N LEU A 51 19.35 -9.35 26.01
CA LEU A 51 18.55 -8.13 25.79
C LEU A 51 17.41 -8.03 26.81
N ALA A 52 16.71 -9.13 27.08
CA ALA A 52 15.64 -9.15 28.07
C ALA A 52 16.16 -8.74 29.46
N LEU A 53 17.32 -9.27 29.88
CA LEU A 53 17.95 -8.90 31.14
C LEU A 53 18.41 -7.43 31.17
N ASP A 54 19.09 -6.98 30.12
CA ASP A 54 19.64 -5.62 30.02
C ASP A 54 18.53 -4.54 30.05
N PHE A 55 17.35 -4.85 29.49
CA PHE A 55 16.20 -3.94 29.43
C PHE A 55 15.11 -4.22 30.46
N GLY A 56 15.34 -5.16 31.39
CA GLY A 56 14.37 -5.51 32.42
C GLY A 56 13.08 -6.13 31.90
N ILE A 57 13.14 -6.82 30.77
CA ILE A 57 12.01 -7.51 30.16
C ILE A 57 11.98 -8.93 30.72
N ASP A 58 10.90 -9.28 31.44
CA ASP A 58 10.71 -10.66 31.89
C ASP A 58 10.25 -11.53 30.70
N PRO A 59 11.06 -12.53 30.27
CA PRO A 59 10.72 -13.40 29.16
C PRO A 59 9.50 -14.30 29.41
N ASN A 60 9.07 -14.46 30.68
CA ASN A 60 7.90 -15.24 31.07
C ASN A 60 6.64 -14.38 31.23
N THR A 61 6.77 -13.06 31.25
CA THR A 61 5.61 -12.20 31.19
C THR A 61 5.05 -12.32 29.77
N PRO A 62 3.81 -12.79 29.58
CA PRO A 62 3.22 -12.79 28.25
C PRO A 62 3.32 -11.36 27.74
N VAL A 63 4.12 -11.17 26.68
CA VAL A 63 4.22 -9.87 26.00
C VAL A 63 2.77 -9.46 25.83
N SER A 64 2.37 -8.41 26.56
CA SER A 64 1.05 -7.86 26.35
C SER A 64 0.96 -7.64 24.86
N ALA A 65 0.21 -8.50 24.19
CA ALA A 65 -0.07 -8.45 22.76
C ALA A 65 -0.62 -7.06 22.33
N ALA A 66 -0.82 -6.21 23.33
CA ALA A 66 -1.35 -4.86 23.23
C ALA A 66 -0.40 -3.84 22.60
N VAL A 67 0.91 -4.06 22.49
CA VAL A 67 1.83 -2.99 22.05
C VAL A 67 2.41 -3.20 20.65
N ALA A 68 2.71 -4.43 20.23
CA ALA A 68 3.31 -4.70 18.91
C ALA A 68 2.28 -5.08 17.84
N LEU A 69 1.28 -5.87 18.21
CA LEU A 69 0.20 -6.30 17.31
C LEU A 69 -0.69 -5.16 16.77
N PRO A 70 -0.96 -4.07 17.52
CA PRO A 70 -1.77 -2.98 16.98
C PRO A 70 -1.11 -2.24 15.81
N ARG A 71 0.22 -2.09 15.82
CA ARG A 71 0.93 -1.36 14.76
C ARG A 71 0.96 -2.12 13.44
N ILE A 72 1.31 -3.42 13.50
CA ILE A 72 1.34 -4.29 12.31
C ILE A 72 -0.07 -4.41 11.73
N ARG A 73 -1.09 -4.65 12.59
CA ARG A 73 -2.49 -4.68 12.16
C ARG A 73 -2.99 -3.35 11.58
N GLN A 74 -2.53 -2.22 12.11
CA GLN A 74 -2.91 -0.91 11.57
C GLN A 74 -2.28 -0.64 10.20
N GLU A 75 -1.03 -1.03 9.99
CA GLU A 75 -0.34 -0.88 8.70
C GLU A 75 -0.90 -1.84 7.65
N GLU A 76 -1.20 -3.08 8.00
CA GLU A 76 -1.86 -4.06 7.14
C GLU A 76 -3.27 -3.58 6.77
N SER A 77 -4.07 -3.19 7.74
CA SER A 77 -5.41 -2.62 7.51
C SER A 77 -5.38 -1.36 6.65
N GLN A 78 -4.35 -0.53 6.75
CA GLN A 78 -4.21 0.66 5.92
C GLN A 78 -3.86 0.30 4.47
N ARG A 79 -2.94 -0.64 4.25
CA ARG A 79 -2.61 -1.15 2.91
C ARG A 79 -3.80 -1.83 2.24
N GLU A 80 -4.58 -2.57 3.00
CA GLU A 80 -5.82 -3.18 2.52
C GLU A 80 -6.83 -2.12 2.07
N ARG A 81 -7.00 -1.03 2.82
CA ARG A 81 -7.87 0.09 2.47
C ARG A 81 -7.41 0.81 1.19
N GLU A 82 -6.11 1.11 1.10
CA GLU A 82 -5.51 1.72 -0.10
C GLU A 82 -5.70 0.80 -1.32
N GLY A 83 -5.43 -0.50 -1.18
CA GLY A 83 -5.61 -1.49 -2.23
C GLY A 83 -7.07 -1.65 -2.66
N HIS A 84 -8.00 -1.65 -1.70
CA HIS A 84 -9.43 -1.70 -1.97
C HIS A 84 -9.92 -0.48 -2.76
N CYS A 85 -9.59 0.74 -2.30
CA CYS A 85 -9.92 1.97 -3.01
C CYS A 85 -9.36 1.97 -4.44
N THR A 86 -8.09 1.56 -4.58
CA THR A 86 -7.42 1.48 -5.88
C THR A 86 -8.14 0.52 -6.83
N SER A 87 -8.48 -0.67 -6.38
CA SER A 87 -9.19 -1.68 -7.20
C SER A 87 -10.54 -1.18 -7.69
N VAL A 88 -11.31 -0.58 -6.79
CA VAL A 88 -12.64 -0.04 -7.11
C VAL A 88 -12.57 1.09 -8.13
N LEU A 89 -11.61 2.02 -7.97
CA LEU A 89 -11.43 3.14 -8.89
C LEU A 89 -10.89 2.72 -10.26
N ILE A 90 -9.97 1.75 -10.32
CA ILE A 90 -9.47 1.22 -11.59
C ILE A 90 -10.59 0.54 -12.38
N GLU A 91 -11.44 -0.25 -11.71
CA GLU A 91 -12.60 -0.85 -12.37
C GLU A 91 -13.56 0.21 -12.85
N TYR A 92 -13.85 1.23 -12.06
CA TYR A 92 -14.70 2.35 -12.43
C TYR A 92 -14.14 3.09 -13.64
N GLU A 93 -12.85 3.41 -13.65
CA GLU A 93 -12.18 4.04 -14.80
C GLU A 93 -12.31 3.19 -16.08
N ARG A 94 -12.12 1.87 -15.97
CA ARG A 94 -12.29 0.93 -17.10
C ARG A 94 -13.71 0.98 -17.66
N LEU A 95 -14.72 0.95 -16.81
CA LEU A 95 -16.11 0.99 -17.20
C LEU A 95 -16.50 2.33 -17.83
N LEU A 96 -15.98 3.44 -17.31
CA LEU A 96 -16.18 4.77 -17.90
C LEU A 96 -15.54 4.89 -19.29
N LYS A 97 -14.31 4.37 -19.47
CA LYS A 97 -13.63 4.34 -20.77
C LYS A 97 -14.38 3.48 -21.79
N SER A 98 -14.90 2.33 -21.39
CA SER A 98 -15.77 1.49 -22.22
C SER A 98 -17.04 2.24 -22.66
N ARG A 99 -17.65 2.98 -21.74
CA ARG A 99 -18.81 3.84 -22.08
C ARG A 99 -18.45 4.95 -23.07
N GLN A 100 -17.31 5.61 -22.92
CA GLN A 100 -16.88 6.62 -23.89
C GLN A 100 -16.73 6.04 -25.28
N GLN A 101 -16.16 4.86 -25.42
CA GLN A 101 -15.98 4.20 -26.71
C GLN A 101 -17.32 3.76 -27.31
N ARG A 102 -18.18 3.16 -26.49
CA ARG A 102 -19.45 2.59 -26.92
C ARG A 102 -20.49 3.65 -27.36
N PHE A 103 -20.52 4.79 -26.69
CA PHE A 103 -21.50 5.83 -26.91
C PHE A 103 -20.92 7.07 -27.65
N ALA A 104 -19.70 6.92 -28.20
CA ALA A 104 -19.13 7.96 -29.06
C ALA A 104 -19.98 8.15 -30.32
N PRO A 105 -20.27 9.38 -30.71
CA PRO A 105 -21.03 9.66 -31.95
C PRO A 105 -20.23 9.20 -33.18
N VAL A 106 -20.90 8.54 -34.11
CA VAL A 106 -20.29 8.10 -35.37
C VAL A 106 -20.15 9.29 -36.34
N HIS A 107 -21.09 10.23 -36.25
CA HIS A 107 -21.07 11.44 -37.07
C HIS A 107 -21.10 12.72 -36.23
N PRO A 108 -20.42 13.81 -36.65
CA PRO A 108 -20.37 15.06 -35.89
C PRO A 108 -21.74 15.76 -35.68
N SER A 109 -22.75 15.35 -36.43
CA SER A 109 -24.11 15.90 -36.33
C SER A 109 -25.02 15.14 -35.36
N GLU A 110 -24.55 14.04 -34.79
CA GLU A 110 -25.32 13.28 -33.79
C GLU A 110 -25.33 14.00 -32.45
N GLU A 111 -26.46 13.92 -31.75
CA GLU A 111 -26.54 14.38 -30.38
C GLU A 111 -25.65 13.51 -29.46
N TRP A 112 -25.04 14.16 -28.49
CA TRP A 112 -24.17 13.45 -27.53
C TRP A 112 -25.01 12.65 -26.54
N ASP A 113 -24.71 11.38 -26.41
CA ASP A 113 -25.35 10.52 -25.43
C ASP A 113 -24.96 10.95 -24.00
N ASP A 114 -25.94 11.07 -23.11
CA ASP A 114 -25.73 11.49 -21.72
C ASP A 114 -24.73 10.58 -20.98
N ARG A 115 -24.64 9.32 -21.39
CA ARG A 115 -23.70 8.35 -20.82
C ARG A 115 -22.26 8.66 -21.21
N LEU A 116 -22.03 9.13 -22.44
CA LEU A 116 -20.74 9.62 -22.90
C LEU A 116 -20.35 10.90 -22.16
N VAL A 117 -21.24 11.83 -22.03
CA VAL A 117 -21.02 13.12 -21.37
C VAL A 117 -20.68 12.89 -19.90
N SER A 118 -21.48 12.08 -19.20
CA SER A 118 -21.24 11.72 -17.79
C SER A 118 -19.89 11.03 -17.57
N ALA A 119 -19.53 10.07 -18.45
CA ALA A 119 -18.26 9.39 -18.37
C ALA A 119 -17.08 10.35 -18.61
N SER A 120 -17.22 11.26 -19.58
CA SER A 120 -16.17 12.24 -19.91
C SER A 120 -15.93 13.24 -18.77
N HIS A 121 -16.96 13.61 -18.03
CA HIS A 121 -16.85 14.49 -16.86
C HIS A 121 -16.23 13.79 -15.66
N ALA A 122 -16.53 12.50 -15.45
CA ALA A 122 -16.05 11.75 -14.30
C ALA A 122 -14.58 11.32 -14.43
N LEU A 123 -14.13 10.97 -15.64
CA LEU A 123 -12.80 10.39 -15.89
C LEU A 123 -11.62 11.20 -15.35
N PRO A 124 -11.53 12.54 -15.55
CA PRO A 124 -10.40 13.31 -15.03
C PRO A 124 -10.28 13.24 -13.50
N GLN A 125 -11.42 13.28 -12.81
CA GLN A 125 -11.47 13.21 -11.36
C GLN A 125 -11.06 11.81 -10.85
N VAL A 126 -11.52 10.75 -11.51
CA VAL A 126 -11.17 9.38 -11.19
C VAL A 126 -9.68 9.14 -11.40
N SER A 127 -9.13 9.57 -12.54
CA SER A 127 -7.70 9.46 -12.82
C SER A 127 -6.84 10.23 -11.81
N TYR A 128 -7.29 11.39 -11.35
CA TYR A 128 -6.63 12.15 -10.29
C TYR A 128 -6.63 11.38 -8.96
N MET A 129 -7.78 10.82 -8.54
CA MET A 129 -7.88 10.03 -7.29
C MET A 129 -6.97 8.79 -7.34
N ILE A 130 -6.93 8.11 -8.49
CA ILE A 130 -6.00 6.98 -8.71
C ILE A 130 -4.55 7.46 -8.56
N GLY A 131 -4.19 8.59 -9.17
CA GLY A 131 -2.86 9.20 -9.05
C GLY A 131 -2.46 9.45 -7.60
N CYS A 132 -3.36 9.99 -6.78
CA CYS A 132 -3.12 10.19 -5.34
C CYS A 132 -2.90 8.89 -4.56
N LEU A 133 -3.57 7.80 -4.94
CA LEU A 133 -3.38 6.48 -4.32
C LEU A 133 -2.06 5.78 -4.76
N TYR A 134 -1.46 6.22 -5.87
CA TYR A 134 -0.14 5.78 -6.33
C TYR A 134 0.99 6.75 -5.96
N ASP A 135 0.70 7.81 -5.21
CA ASP A 135 1.71 8.79 -4.82
C ASP A 135 2.84 8.13 -3.99
N ALA A 136 4.06 8.64 -4.14
CA ALA A 136 5.21 8.18 -3.37
C ALA A 136 5.06 8.50 -1.87
N ASP A 137 4.37 9.60 -1.53
CA ASP A 137 4.09 9.99 -0.15
C ASP A 137 2.97 9.14 0.45
N SER A 138 3.31 8.43 1.51
CA SER A 138 2.36 7.59 2.25
C SER A 138 1.25 8.40 2.95
N VAL A 139 1.47 9.67 3.24
CA VAL A 139 0.46 10.54 3.88
C VAL A 139 -0.64 10.83 2.86
N ILE A 140 -0.26 11.21 1.64
CA ILE A 140 -1.22 11.49 0.55
C ILE A 140 -2.08 10.26 0.28
N ARG A 141 -1.47 9.06 0.17
CA ARG A 141 -2.23 7.82 -0.07
C ARG A 141 -3.22 7.54 1.05
N LYS A 142 -2.79 7.66 2.31
CA LYS A 142 -3.63 7.40 3.49
C LYS A 142 -4.80 8.37 3.59
N ASP A 143 -4.53 9.65 3.42
CA ASP A 143 -5.55 10.69 3.53
C ASP A 143 -6.57 10.54 2.40
N THR A 144 -6.12 10.24 1.18
CA THR A 144 -7.01 9.96 0.04
C THR A 144 -7.89 8.75 0.32
N ALA A 145 -7.32 7.60 0.71
CA ALA A 145 -8.10 6.40 0.99
C ALA A 145 -9.11 6.60 2.14
N ASN A 146 -8.69 7.27 3.22
CA ASN A 146 -9.57 7.54 4.36
C ASN A 146 -10.70 8.52 3.99
N SER A 147 -10.44 9.53 3.18
CA SER A 147 -11.45 10.46 2.68
C SER A 147 -12.50 9.73 1.83
N LEU A 148 -12.04 8.97 0.83
CA LEU A 148 -12.91 8.23 -0.11
C LEU A 148 -13.78 7.16 0.56
N LEU A 149 -13.27 6.55 1.64
CA LEU A 149 -14.04 5.59 2.45
C LEU A 149 -14.99 6.32 3.42
N GLY A 150 -14.53 7.42 4.00
CA GLY A 150 -15.27 8.17 5.02
C GLY A 150 -16.48 8.92 4.48
N ASP A 151 -16.40 9.46 3.27
CA ASP A 151 -17.50 10.17 2.60
C ASP A 151 -18.46 9.25 1.82
N GLY A 152 -18.17 7.94 1.78
CA GLY A 152 -18.99 6.95 1.08
C GLY A 152 -18.81 6.91 -0.45
N THR A 153 -17.84 7.65 -1.00
CA THR A 153 -17.54 7.69 -2.44
C THR A 153 -17.24 6.28 -2.97
N ILE A 154 -16.35 5.53 -2.31
CA ILE A 154 -16.01 4.16 -2.72
C ILE A 154 -17.24 3.26 -2.75
N HIS A 155 -18.05 3.28 -1.70
CA HIS A 155 -19.27 2.47 -1.64
C HIS A 155 -20.27 2.81 -2.75
N SER A 156 -20.39 4.08 -3.13
CA SER A 156 -21.24 4.51 -4.23
C SER A 156 -20.73 4.02 -5.59
N ILE A 157 -19.40 4.08 -5.78
CA ILE A 157 -18.74 3.58 -6.99
C ILE A 157 -18.85 2.05 -7.08
N GLU A 158 -18.69 1.30 -5.98
CA GLU A 158 -18.87 -0.15 -5.98
C GLU A 158 -20.26 -0.57 -6.44
N ARG A 159 -21.29 0.08 -5.91
CA ARG A 159 -22.68 -0.18 -6.34
C ARG A 159 -22.86 0.11 -7.81
N TRP A 160 -22.27 1.21 -8.28
CA TRP A 160 -22.32 1.59 -9.70
C TRP A 160 -21.58 0.57 -10.57
N ASN A 161 -20.37 0.15 -10.18
CA ASN A 161 -19.58 -0.87 -10.87
C ASN A 161 -20.36 -2.19 -10.97
N ALA A 162 -21.00 -2.63 -9.89
CA ALA A 162 -21.76 -3.86 -9.84
C ALA A 162 -22.93 -3.86 -10.85
N THR A 163 -23.61 -2.72 -11.02
CA THR A 163 -24.72 -2.59 -11.97
C THR A 163 -24.29 -2.50 -13.44
N HIS A 164 -23.06 -2.02 -13.72
CA HIS A 164 -22.60 -1.75 -15.10
C HIS A 164 -21.54 -2.74 -15.61
N ARG A 165 -21.12 -3.69 -14.76
CA ARG A 165 -20.15 -4.74 -15.15
C ARG A 165 -20.68 -5.65 -16.23
N GLU A 166 -21.95 -6.02 -16.17
CA GLU A 166 -22.61 -6.88 -17.17
C GLU A 166 -22.74 -6.18 -18.53
N GLU A 167 -23.01 -4.88 -18.52
CA GLU A 167 -23.10 -4.07 -19.76
C GLU A 167 -21.75 -4.04 -20.51
N ALA A 168 -20.63 -3.94 -19.79
CA ALA A 168 -19.29 -3.91 -20.39
C ALA A 168 -18.89 -5.27 -20.96
N ASN A 169 -19.15 -6.35 -20.25
CA ASN A 169 -18.81 -7.71 -20.69
C ASN A 169 -19.57 -8.13 -21.95
N ALA A 170 -20.87 -7.81 -22.03
CA ALA A 170 -21.67 -8.10 -23.21
C ALA A 170 -21.17 -7.38 -24.48
N HIS A 171 -20.53 -6.22 -24.32
CA HIS A 171 -19.94 -5.48 -25.42
C HIS A 171 -18.61 -6.07 -25.89
N ASP A 172 -17.75 -6.46 -24.95
CA ASP A 172 -16.46 -7.08 -25.25
C ASP A 172 -16.64 -8.43 -25.98
N GLU A 173 -17.69 -9.20 -25.61
CA GLU A 173 -18.07 -10.44 -26.32
C GLU A 173 -18.58 -10.17 -27.73
N ALA A 174 -19.33 -9.08 -27.95
CA ALA A 174 -19.85 -8.71 -29.26
C ALA A 174 -18.76 -8.20 -30.22
N LEU A 175 -17.65 -7.63 -29.69
CA LEU A 175 -16.49 -7.18 -30.48
C LEU A 175 -15.54 -8.34 -30.83
N ALA A 176 -15.60 -9.44 -30.09
CA ALA A 176 -14.74 -10.62 -30.28
C ALA A 176 -15.36 -11.67 -31.24
N ALA A 177 -16.62 -11.52 -31.64
CA ALA A 177 -17.36 -12.39 -32.53
C ALA A 177 -17.42 -11.84 -33.96
#